data_252b46394638e64f27f6124127225136
#
_entry.id   252b46394638e64f27f6124127225136
#
_cell.length_a   1.000
_cell.length_b   1.000
_cell.length_c   1.000
_cell.angle_alpha   90.00
_cell.angle_beta   90.00
_cell.angle_gamma   90.00
#
_symmetry.space_group_name_H-M   'P 1'
#
loop_
_entity.id
_entity.type
_entity.pdbx_description
1 polymer ?
#
loop_
_entity_poly.entity_id
_entity_poly.type
_entity_poly.pdbx_seq_one_letter_code
_entity_poly.pdbx_strand_id
1 'polypeptide(L)'
;VRESLEEGQVLVTARQMETVNISVGRISRMNLSGLVKAFGTIALPPFAEASVSPFIGGIVRNLSVIEGDYVQKGQVIALIEHPDIVELQREYLEMRSRHEYLGEEYRRQESLYADSINAARTFQQIKWEYETGQANMQSLRKQLELIHIDPDRITPEEIRKSYPLPAPISGHVSAVSANTGAHVSPQQELCRI
;
A
#
# COMPACT_ATOMS: atom_id res chain seq x y z
N VAL A 1 83.20 18.76 32.85
CA VAL A 1 82.27 17.64 32.73
C VAL A 1 81.48 17.89 31.44
N ARG A 2 81.76 17.07 30.34
CA ARG A 2 81.00 17.12 29.13
C ARG A 2 79.80 16.15 29.32
N GLU A 3 78.62 16.67 29.53
CA GLU A 3 77.40 15.85 29.42
C GLU A 3 77.29 15.33 27.94
N SER A 4 77.26 14.04 27.82
CA SER A 4 76.99 13.37 26.53
C SER A 4 75.53 13.59 26.16
N LEU A 5 75.29 14.41 25.16
CA LEU A 5 73.97 14.61 24.57
C LEU A 5 73.51 13.33 23.85
N GLU A 6 72.30 12.90 24.07
CA GLU A 6 71.69 11.86 23.27
C GLU A 6 71.50 12.30 21.80
N GLU A 7 71.54 11.33 20.90
CA GLU A 7 71.39 11.55 19.46
C GLU A 7 70.05 12.30 19.16
N GLY A 8 70.18 13.51 18.62
CA GLY A 8 69.00 14.36 18.32
C GLY A 8 68.80 15.54 19.28
N GLN A 9 69.64 15.68 20.31
CA GLN A 9 69.55 16.83 21.24
C GLN A 9 70.57 17.93 20.84
N VAL A 10 70.11 19.15 20.80
CA VAL A 10 70.98 20.31 20.54
C VAL A 10 70.92 21.26 21.73
N LEU A 11 72.06 21.52 22.35
CA LEU A 11 72.19 22.46 23.46
C LEU A 11 72.33 23.85 22.89
N VAL A 12 71.35 24.72 23.15
CA VAL A 12 71.36 26.12 22.71
C VAL A 12 71.46 26.99 23.95
N THR A 13 72.45 27.84 23.99
CA THR A 13 72.63 28.79 25.10
C THR A 13 71.67 29.97 24.98
N ALA A 14 71.31 30.64 26.09
CA ALA A 14 70.42 31.79 26.10
C ALA A 14 70.84 32.89 25.13
N ARG A 15 72.16 33.14 24.99
CA ARG A 15 72.71 34.12 24.06
C ARG A 15 72.51 33.73 22.58
N GLN A 16 72.54 32.44 22.28
CA GLN A 16 72.25 31.94 20.92
C GLN A 16 70.76 32.04 20.62
N MET A 17 69.88 31.80 21.61
CA MET A 17 68.43 31.98 21.45
C MET A 17 68.07 33.43 21.13
N GLU A 18 68.72 34.42 21.83
CA GLU A 18 68.48 35.83 21.54
C GLU A 18 68.97 36.25 20.14
N THR A 19 70.15 35.74 19.70
CA THR A 19 70.75 36.08 18.39
C THR A 19 69.92 35.58 17.22
N VAL A 20 69.26 34.42 17.35
CA VAL A 20 68.43 33.82 16.29
C VAL A 20 66.92 33.95 16.57
N ASN A 21 66.54 34.77 17.54
CA ASN A 21 65.15 35.09 17.89
C ASN A 21 64.24 33.84 18.17
N ILE A 22 64.81 32.83 18.85
CA ILE A 22 64.08 31.65 19.24
C ILE A 22 63.34 31.91 20.57
N SER A 23 62.01 31.83 20.55
CA SER A 23 61.17 31.91 21.73
C SER A 23 60.57 30.53 22.09
N VAL A 24 60.60 30.19 23.36
CA VAL A 24 59.98 28.95 23.85
C VAL A 24 58.61 29.28 24.44
N GLY A 25 57.56 28.67 23.93
CA GLY A 25 56.20 28.83 24.42
C GLY A 25 55.64 27.54 24.98
N ARG A 26 54.60 27.63 25.82
CA ARG A 26 53.85 26.47 26.28
C ARG A 26 52.80 26.09 25.25
N ILE A 27 52.71 24.81 24.94
CA ILE A 27 51.61 24.29 24.11
C ILE A 27 50.32 24.39 24.93
N SER A 28 49.37 25.17 24.44
CA SER A 28 48.02 25.24 25.00
C SER A 28 47.05 24.46 24.13
N ARG A 29 46.15 23.74 24.81
CA ARG A 29 45.02 23.12 24.11
C ARG A 29 43.97 24.19 23.84
N MET A 30 43.63 24.38 22.59
CA MET A 30 42.57 25.29 22.18
C MET A 30 41.46 24.47 21.54
N ASN A 31 40.23 24.68 22.00
CA ASN A 31 39.07 24.09 21.34
C ASN A 31 38.81 24.85 20.05
N LEU A 32 39.04 24.20 18.92
CA LEU A 32 38.65 24.72 17.59
C LEU A 32 37.20 24.35 17.33
N SER A 33 36.29 25.29 17.52
CA SER A 33 34.90 25.15 17.08
C SER A 33 34.75 25.75 15.68
N GLY A 34 34.64 24.91 14.67
CA GLY A 34 34.27 25.33 13.33
C GLY A 34 32.76 25.30 13.15
N LEU A 35 32.18 26.36 12.60
CA LEU A 35 30.78 26.33 12.19
C LEU A 35 30.66 25.49 10.91
N VAL A 36 30.05 24.31 11.00
CA VAL A 36 29.72 23.47 9.86
C VAL A 36 28.32 23.86 9.38
N LYS A 37 28.22 24.49 8.21
CA LYS A 37 26.92 24.71 7.54
C LYS A 37 26.58 23.47 6.74
N ALA A 38 25.47 22.83 7.08
CA ALA A 38 24.89 21.73 6.32
C ALA A 38 23.53 22.17 5.75
N PHE A 39 23.29 21.79 4.52
CA PHE A 39 21.97 21.91 3.86
C PHE A 39 21.35 20.52 3.80
N GLY A 40 20.06 20.43 4.05
CA GLY A 40 19.31 19.18 3.97
C GLY A 40 17.89 19.44 3.55
N THR A 41 17.26 18.44 2.97
CA THR A 41 15.84 18.44 2.62
C THR A 41 15.11 17.54 3.62
N ILE A 42 14.00 18.01 4.15
CA ILE A 42 13.10 17.18 4.96
C ILE A 42 12.24 16.39 3.98
N ALA A 43 12.30 15.08 4.06
CA ALA A 43 11.46 14.18 3.27
C ALA A 43 10.71 13.23 4.20
N LEU A 44 9.51 12.85 3.80
CA LEU A 44 8.74 11.81 4.51
C LEU A 44 9.39 10.44 4.23
N PRO A 45 9.43 9.56 5.23
CA PRO A 45 9.83 8.18 4.99
C PRO A 45 8.78 7.48 4.11
N PRO A 46 9.17 6.52 3.24
CA PRO A 46 8.25 5.88 2.28
C PRO A 46 7.03 5.19 2.90
N PHE A 47 7.11 4.77 4.15
CA PHE A 47 5.99 4.15 4.87
C PHE A 47 4.96 5.16 5.42
N ALA A 48 5.28 6.45 5.41
CA ALA A 48 4.41 7.54 5.87
C ALA A 48 3.69 8.24 4.71
N GLU A 49 3.83 7.72 3.49
CA GLU A 49 3.19 8.23 2.28
C GLU A 49 2.45 7.10 1.57
N ALA A 50 1.26 7.36 1.07
CA ALA A 50 0.47 6.40 0.32
C ALA A 50 -0.21 7.05 -0.89
N SER A 51 0.00 6.45 -2.06
CA SER A 51 -0.73 6.80 -3.27
C SER A 51 -2.07 6.07 -3.32
N VAL A 52 -3.11 6.78 -3.69
CA VAL A 52 -4.47 6.25 -3.85
C VAL A 52 -4.76 6.12 -5.34
N SER A 53 -4.91 4.89 -5.80
CA SER A 53 -5.15 4.56 -7.21
C SER A 53 -6.33 3.60 -7.35
N PRO A 54 -7.14 3.68 -8.42
CA PRO A 54 -8.25 2.78 -8.65
C PRO A 54 -7.77 1.40 -9.09
N PHE A 55 -8.45 0.37 -8.64
CA PHE A 55 -8.20 -1.02 -9.05
C PHE A 55 -8.74 -1.28 -10.46
N ILE A 56 -9.95 -0.80 -10.72
CA ILE A 56 -10.58 -0.79 -12.03
C ILE A 56 -10.68 0.67 -12.46
N GLY A 57 -10.18 0.99 -13.65
CA GLY A 57 -10.30 2.33 -14.21
C GLY A 57 -11.76 2.73 -14.41
N GLY A 58 -11.99 3.98 -14.75
CA GLY A 58 -13.35 4.47 -14.97
C GLY A 58 -13.46 5.99 -14.85
N ILE A 59 -14.69 6.46 -14.67
CA ILE A 59 -14.98 7.87 -14.50
C ILE A 59 -15.08 8.20 -13.02
N VAL A 60 -14.35 9.22 -12.57
CA VAL A 60 -14.46 9.76 -11.21
C VAL A 60 -15.81 10.44 -11.07
N ARG A 61 -16.75 9.78 -10.39
CA ARG A 61 -18.11 10.31 -10.20
C ARG A 61 -18.16 11.37 -9.12
N ASN A 62 -17.44 11.14 -8.04
CA ASN A 62 -17.30 12.06 -6.92
C ASN A 62 -15.89 11.99 -6.36
N LEU A 63 -15.33 13.12 -6.03
CA LEU A 63 -14.08 13.27 -5.30
C LEU A 63 -14.37 14.15 -4.09
N SER A 64 -14.21 13.57 -2.89
CA SER A 64 -14.68 14.17 -1.63
C SER A 64 -13.55 14.83 -0.84
N VAL A 65 -12.36 15.00 -1.42
CA VAL A 65 -11.18 15.56 -0.75
C VAL A 65 -10.48 16.60 -1.60
N ILE A 66 -9.84 17.55 -0.93
CA ILE A 66 -8.94 18.55 -1.53
C ILE A 66 -7.57 18.47 -0.87
N GLU A 67 -6.58 19.10 -1.48
CA GLU A 67 -5.23 19.20 -0.89
C GLU A 67 -5.29 19.89 0.47
N GLY A 68 -4.60 19.33 1.45
CA GLY A 68 -4.57 19.79 2.83
C GLY A 68 -5.61 19.14 3.76
N ASP A 69 -6.63 18.47 3.22
CA ASP A 69 -7.65 17.79 4.03
C ASP A 69 -7.03 16.63 4.84
N TYR A 70 -7.53 16.45 6.05
CA TYR A 70 -7.20 15.27 6.86
C TYR A 70 -8.22 14.15 6.59
N VAL A 71 -7.72 12.97 6.26
CA VAL A 71 -8.53 11.76 6.04
C VAL A 71 -8.16 10.65 7.03
N GLN A 72 -9.15 9.84 7.37
CA GLN A 72 -8.95 8.66 8.19
C GLN A 72 -8.82 7.42 7.31
N LYS A 73 -8.03 6.44 7.76
CA LYS A 73 -7.95 5.14 7.10
C LYS A 73 -9.33 4.52 6.93
N GLY A 74 -9.67 4.10 5.70
CA GLY A 74 -10.96 3.54 5.33
C GLY A 74 -12.02 4.60 4.95
N GLN A 75 -11.77 5.89 5.12
CA GLN A 75 -12.66 6.95 4.67
C GLN A 75 -12.73 6.94 3.14
N VAL A 76 -13.95 6.98 2.58
CA VAL A 76 -14.15 7.02 1.12
C VAL A 76 -13.71 8.39 0.58
N ILE A 77 -12.73 8.37 -0.32
CA ILE A 77 -12.15 9.55 -0.96
C ILE A 77 -12.86 9.85 -2.28
N ALA A 78 -13.13 8.80 -3.06
CA ALA A 78 -13.73 8.93 -4.37
C ALA A 78 -14.72 7.79 -4.66
N LEU A 79 -15.61 8.01 -5.62
CA LEU A 79 -16.45 7.00 -6.24
C LEU A 79 -16.07 6.89 -7.71
N ILE A 80 -15.72 5.68 -8.15
CA ILE A 80 -15.34 5.39 -9.54
C ILE A 80 -16.48 4.61 -10.21
N GLU A 81 -16.93 5.08 -11.36
CA GLU A 81 -18.00 4.48 -12.16
C GLU A 81 -17.40 3.74 -13.36
N HIS A 82 -17.76 2.46 -13.53
CA HIS A 82 -17.38 1.64 -14.67
C HIS A 82 -18.44 0.57 -14.98
N PRO A 83 -18.75 0.26 -16.25
CA PRO A 83 -19.72 -0.76 -16.61
C PRO A 83 -19.40 -2.15 -16.06
N ASP A 84 -18.12 -2.53 -16.00
CA ASP A 84 -17.68 -3.84 -15.49
C ASP A 84 -18.09 -4.07 -14.03
N ILE A 85 -18.34 -3.00 -13.25
CA ILE A 85 -18.82 -3.13 -11.87
C ILE A 85 -20.24 -3.71 -11.84
N VAL A 86 -21.08 -3.30 -12.78
CA VAL A 86 -22.44 -3.84 -12.93
C VAL A 86 -22.37 -5.31 -13.37
N GLU A 87 -21.50 -5.60 -14.35
CA GLU A 87 -21.34 -6.94 -14.90
C GLU A 87 -20.82 -7.91 -13.82
N LEU A 88 -19.80 -7.53 -13.07
CA LEU A 88 -19.25 -8.35 -11.99
C LEU A 88 -20.29 -8.70 -10.91
N GLN A 89 -21.16 -7.74 -10.55
CA GLN A 89 -22.24 -7.98 -9.60
C GLN A 89 -23.32 -8.92 -10.20
N ARG A 90 -23.66 -8.75 -11.49
CA ARG A 90 -24.58 -9.64 -12.19
C ARG A 90 -24.06 -11.07 -12.21
N GLU A 91 -22.80 -11.26 -12.60
CA GLU A 91 -22.17 -12.59 -12.63
C GLU A 91 -22.13 -13.24 -11.26
N TYR A 92 -21.84 -12.46 -10.21
CA TYR A 92 -21.87 -12.97 -8.83
C TYR A 92 -23.28 -13.43 -8.41
N LEU A 93 -24.31 -12.65 -8.69
CA LEU A 93 -25.71 -13.00 -8.37
C LEU A 93 -26.14 -14.27 -9.13
N GLU A 94 -25.81 -14.37 -10.39
CA GLU A 94 -26.10 -15.55 -11.23
C GLU A 94 -25.38 -16.79 -10.69
N MET A 95 -24.09 -16.67 -10.37
CA MET A 95 -23.32 -17.78 -9.83
C MET A 95 -23.79 -18.18 -8.43
N ARG A 96 -24.21 -17.22 -7.59
CA ARG A 96 -24.79 -17.49 -6.27
C ARG A 96 -26.06 -18.33 -6.39
N SER A 97 -27.00 -17.91 -7.24
CA SER A 97 -28.25 -18.65 -7.47
C SER A 97 -28.00 -20.05 -8.04
N ARG A 98 -27.05 -20.16 -8.98
CA ARG A 98 -26.64 -21.46 -9.51
C ARG A 98 -26.03 -22.38 -8.47
N HIS A 99 -25.18 -21.85 -7.60
CA HIS A 99 -24.54 -22.60 -6.51
C HIS A 99 -25.57 -23.08 -5.49
N GLU A 100 -26.58 -22.27 -5.15
CA GLU A 100 -27.69 -22.65 -4.27
C GLU A 100 -28.47 -23.84 -4.86
N TYR A 101 -28.83 -23.75 -6.16
CA TYR A 101 -29.50 -24.85 -6.87
C TYR A 101 -28.65 -26.13 -6.89
N LEU A 102 -27.37 -26.03 -7.22
CA LEU A 102 -26.46 -27.18 -7.22
C LEU A 102 -26.29 -27.78 -5.84
N GLY A 103 -26.34 -26.98 -4.78
CA GLY A 103 -26.28 -27.44 -3.40
C GLY A 103 -27.49 -28.30 -3.01
N GLU A 104 -28.69 -27.93 -3.46
CA GLU A 104 -29.90 -28.75 -3.25
C GLU A 104 -29.82 -30.04 -4.04
N GLU A 105 -29.38 -30.00 -5.30
CA GLU A 105 -29.22 -31.16 -6.15
C GLU A 105 -28.17 -32.13 -5.59
N TYR A 106 -27.02 -31.59 -5.12
CA TYR A 106 -25.98 -32.39 -4.49
C TYR A 106 -26.51 -33.17 -3.29
N ARG A 107 -27.26 -32.53 -2.36
CA ARG A 107 -27.84 -33.20 -1.20
C ARG A 107 -28.83 -34.28 -1.61
N ARG A 108 -29.64 -34.05 -2.65
CA ARG A 108 -30.59 -35.03 -3.19
C ARG A 108 -29.87 -36.23 -3.76
N GLN A 109 -28.82 -36.01 -4.57
CA GLN A 109 -28.05 -37.10 -5.18
C GLN A 109 -27.22 -37.87 -4.13
N GLU A 110 -26.73 -37.18 -3.12
CA GLU A 110 -26.04 -37.82 -1.98
C GLU A 110 -26.92 -38.83 -1.24
N SER A 111 -28.17 -38.45 -0.99
CA SER A 111 -29.15 -39.39 -0.33
C SER A 111 -29.48 -40.58 -1.24
N LEU A 112 -29.68 -40.35 -2.55
CA LEU A 112 -29.96 -41.44 -3.52
C LEU A 112 -28.76 -42.36 -3.71
N TYR A 113 -27.55 -41.84 -3.65
CA TYR A 113 -26.32 -42.63 -3.76
C TYR A 113 -26.13 -43.58 -2.59
N ALA A 114 -26.55 -43.19 -1.37
CA ALA A 114 -26.48 -44.04 -0.20
C ALA A 114 -27.41 -45.27 -0.35
N ASP A 115 -28.47 -45.16 -1.15
CA ASP A 115 -29.51 -46.21 -1.30
C ASP A 115 -29.32 -47.08 -2.58
N SER A 116 -28.44 -46.67 -3.53
CA SER A 116 -28.33 -47.36 -4.84
C SER A 116 -26.96 -47.23 -5.51
N ILE A 117 -26.40 -48.37 -6.01
CA ILE A 117 -25.10 -48.47 -6.67
C ILE A 117 -25.11 -47.78 -8.05
N ASN A 118 -26.25 -47.66 -8.73
CA ASN A 118 -26.34 -47.05 -10.06
C ASN A 118 -26.30 -45.52 -10.05
N ALA A 119 -26.37 -44.88 -8.88
CA ALA A 119 -26.34 -43.43 -8.75
C ALA A 119 -24.93 -42.82 -8.70
N ALA A 120 -23.88 -43.65 -8.66
CA ALA A 120 -22.50 -43.18 -8.44
C ALA A 120 -22.01 -42.19 -9.48
N ARG A 121 -22.30 -42.41 -10.77
CA ARG A 121 -21.84 -41.51 -11.86
C ARG A 121 -22.53 -40.15 -11.77
N THR A 122 -23.82 -40.11 -11.56
CA THR A 122 -24.62 -38.89 -11.44
C THR A 122 -24.18 -38.09 -10.24
N PHE A 123 -24.01 -38.78 -9.09
CA PHE A 123 -23.49 -38.15 -7.86
C PHE A 123 -22.12 -37.51 -8.08
N GLN A 124 -21.17 -38.22 -8.71
CA GLN A 124 -19.84 -37.67 -8.98
C GLN A 124 -19.90 -36.45 -9.91
N GLN A 125 -20.79 -36.47 -10.92
CA GLN A 125 -20.95 -35.32 -11.81
C GLN A 125 -21.50 -34.10 -11.05
N ILE A 126 -22.58 -34.27 -10.28
CA ILE A 126 -23.19 -33.18 -9.51
C ILE A 126 -22.24 -32.66 -8.44
N LYS A 127 -21.48 -33.55 -7.80
CA LYS A 127 -20.43 -33.16 -6.84
C LYS A 127 -19.39 -32.24 -7.49
N TRP A 128 -18.88 -32.62 -8.67
CA TRP A 128 -17.92 -31.82 -9.42
C TRP A 128 -18.50 -30.46 -9.84
N GLU A 129 -19.75 -30.42 -10.31
CA GLU A 129 -20.44 -29.19 -10.69
C GLU A 129 -20.63 -28.25 -9.48
N TYR A 130 -21.02 -28.81 -8.33
CA TYR A 130 -21.17 -28.07 -7.06
C TYR A 130 -19.84 -27.47 -6.59
N GLU A 131 -18.78 -28.28 -6.53
CA GLU A 131 -17.46 -27.83 -6.11
C GLU A 131 -16.88 -26.76 -7.06
N THR A 132 -17.08 -26.93 -8.38
CA THR A 132 -16.67 -25.96 -9.38
C THR A 132 -17.47 -24.65 -9.25
N GLY A 133 -18.79 -24.75 -9.07
CA GLY A 133 -19.67 -23.61 -8.83
C GLY A 133 -19.26 -22.83 -7.56
N GLN A 134 -18.91 -23.54 -6.50
CA GLN A 134 -18.42 -22.96 -5.26
C GLN A 134 -17.11 -22.17 -5.50
N ALA A 135 -16.17 -22.76 -6.21
CA ALA A 135 -14.89 -22.10 -6.51
C ALA A 135 -15.09 -20.81 -7.33
N ASN A 136 -15.95 -20.87 -8.35
CA ASN A 136 -16.26 -19.71 -9.18
C ASN A 136 -16.96 -18.60 -8.39
N MET A 137 -17.95 -18.95 -7.57
CA MET A 137 -18.62 -17.99 -6.68
C MET A 137 -17.65 -17.33 -5.71
N GLN A 138 -16.73 -18.10 -5.11
CA GLN A 138 -15.72 -17.56 -4.20
C GLN A 138 -14.73 -16.63 -4.93
N SER A 139 -14.37 -16.93 -6.18
CA SER A 139 -13.53 -16.05 -7.00
C SER A 139 -14.19 -14.70 -7.24
N LEU A 140 -15.47 -14.71 -7.67
CA LEU A 140 -16.23 -13.47 -7.88
C LEU A 140 -16.43 -12.69 -6.58
N ARG A 141 -16.68 -13.39 -5.46
CA ARG A 141 -16.74 -12.78 -4.14
C ARG A 141 -15.46 -12.01 -3.81
N LYS A 142 -14.29 -12.62 -4.03
CA LYS A 142 -13.00 -11.97 -3.80
C LYS A 142 -12.76 -10.77 -4.71
N GLN A 143 -13.21 -10.82 -5.96
CA GLN A 143 -13.12 -9.68 -6.87
C GLN A 143 -13.98 -8.49 -6.37
N LEU A 144 -15.18 -8.75 -5.87
CA LEU A 144 -16.04 -7.72 -5.29
C LEU A 144 -15.44 -7.12 -4.00
N GLU A 145 -14.89 -7.97 -3.13
CA GLU A 145 -14.19 -7.52 -1.91
C GLU A 145 -12.97 -6.61 -2.22
N LEU A 146 -12.21 -6.91 -3.28
CA LEU A 146 -11.08 -6.09 -3.74
C LEU A 146 -11.47 -4.66 -4.11
N ILE A 147 -12.68 -4.46 -4.61
CA ILE A 147 -13.23 -3.14 -4.95
C ILE A 147 -14.14 -2.58 -3.85
N HIS A 148 -14.06 -3.15 -2.64
CA HIS A 148 -14.81 -2.71 -1.46
C HIS A 148 -16.34 -2.75 -1.64
N ILE A 149 -16.84 -3.68 -2.45
CA ILE A 149 -18.27 -3.99 -2.55
C ILE A 149 -18.53 -5.23 -1.69
N ASP A 150 -19.45 -5.10 -0.73
CA ASP A 150 -19.86 -6.19 0.14
C ASP A 150 -20.76 -7.17 -0.63
N PRO A 151 -20.31 -8.42 -0.90
CA PRO A 151 -21.08 -9.37 -1.69
C PRO A 151 -22.40 -9.81 -1.01
N ASP A 152 -22.46 -9.75 0.32
CA ASP A 152 -23.62 -10.21 1.07
C ASP A 152 -24.78 -9.21 1.02
N ARG A 153 -24.48 -7.94 0.60
CA ARG A 153 -25.48 -6.89 0.43
C ARG A 153 -25.95 -6.71 -1.00
N ILE A 154 -25.42 -7.46 -1.95
CA ILE A 154 -25.82 -7.32 -3.35
C ILE A 154 -27.15 -8.03 -3.54
N THR A 155 -28.15 -7.25 -3.99
CA THR A 155 -29.45 -7.74 -4.47
C THR A 155 -29.68 -7.28 -5.91
N PRO A 156 -30.56 -7.94 -6.69
CA PRO A 156 -30.86 -7.51 -8.05
C PRO A 156 -31.34 -6.06 -8.16
N GLU A 157 -31.97 -5.53 -7.10
CA GLU A 157 -32.48 -4.16 -7.05
C GLU A 157 -31.41 -3.13 -6.66
N GLU A 158 -30.30 -3.58 -6.01
CA GLU A 158 -29.25 -2.71 -5.44
C GLU A 158 -27.91 -2.83 -6.20
N ILE A 159 -27.96 -3.21 -7.48
CA ILE A 159 -26.76 -3.22 -8.31
C ILE A 159 -26.22 -1.81 -8.47
N ARG A 160 -24.97 -1.61 -8.08
CA ARG A 160 -24.26 -0.33 -8.11
C ARG A 160 -23.41 -0.22 -9.36
N LYS A 161 -23.36 0.96 -9.96
CA LYS A 161 -22.52 1.27 -11.11
C LYS A 161 -21.15 1.85 -10.74
N SER A 162 -20.96 2.14 -9.44
CA SER A 162 -19.74 2.72 -8.91
C SER A 162 -19.25 1.97 -7.68
N TYR A 163 -17.95 2.01 -7.44
CA TYR A 163 -17.32 1.46 -6.25
C TYR A 163 -16.56 2.54 -5.48
N PRO A 164 -16.46 2.41 -4.13
CA PRO A 164 -15.76 3.36 -3.30
C PRO A 164 -14.24 3.14 -3.36
N LEU A 165 -13.49 4.23 -3.33
CA LEU A 165 -12.04 4.23 -3.20
C LEU A 165 -11.68 4.80 -1.82
N PRO A 166 -11.33 3.96 -0.83
CA PRO A 166 -11.01 4.41 0.52
C PRO A 166 -9.55 4.82 0.67
N ALA A 167 -9.27 5.64 1.69
CA ALA A 167 -7.93 5.99 2.13
C ALA A 167 -7.20 4.77 2.71
N PRO A 168 -6.00 4.41 2.23
CA PRO A 168 -5.22 3.29 2.76
C PRO A 168 -4.60 3.57 4.13
N ILE A 169 -4.31 4.83 4.42
CA ILE A 169 -3.76 5.32 5.70
C ILE A 169 -4.52 6.55 6.17
N SER A 170 -4.31 6.94 7.44
CA SER A 170 -4.76 8.24 7.95
C SER A 170 -3.66 9.27 7.75
N GLY A 171 -3.99 10.47 7.30
CA GLY A 171 -3.02 11.53 7.05
C GLY A 171 -3.63 12.74 6.35
N HIS A 172 -2.79 13.68 5.96
CA HIS A 172 -3.20 14.82 5.16
C HIS A 172 -2.99 14.54 3.68
N VAL A 173 -3.96 14.93 2.86
CA VAL A 173 -3.87 14.85 1.40
C VAL A 173 -2.82 15.84 0.91
N SER A 174 -1.72 15.33 0.39
CA SER A 174 -0.57 16.14 -0.08
C SER A 174 -0.71 16.61 -1.52
N ALA A 175 -1.41 15.84 -2.36
CA ALA A 175 -1.68 16.19 -3.76
C ALA A 175 -2.97 15.52 -4.25
N VAL A 176 -3.67 16.18 -5.16
CA VAL A 176 -4.85 15.67 -5.86
C VAL A 176 -4.62 15.80 -7.37
N SER A 177 -4.55 14.66 -8.06
CA SER A 177 -4.19 14.59 -9.50
C SER A 177 -5.40 14.36 -10.42
N ALA A 178 -6.58 14.10 -9.85
CA ALA A 178 -7.79 13.83 -10.62
C ALA A 178 -8.92 14.81 -10.27
N ASN A 179 -9.80 15.02 -11.22
CA ASN A 179 -11.00 15.85 -11.04
C ASN A 179 -12.26 15.01 -11.21
N THR A 180 -13.37 15.46 -10.62
CA THR A 180 -14.69 14.87 -10.87
C THR A 180 -15.02 14.93 -12.37
N GLY A 181 -15.46 13.81 -12.94
CA GLY A 181 -15.72 13.64 -14.37
C GLY A 181 -14.51 13.20 -15.19
N ALA A 182 -13.30 13.19 -14.64
CA ALA A 182 -12.13 12.70 -15.33
C ALA A 182 -12.18 11.17 -15.50
N HIS A 183 -11.70 10.69 -16.65
CA HIS A 183 -11.43 9.27 -16.84
C HIS A 183 -10.06 8.93 -16.24
N VAL A 184 -10.00 7.91 -15.41
CA VAL A 184 -8.77 7.43 -14.77
C VAL A 184 -8.49 5.99 -15.16
N SER A 185 -7.23 5.70 -15.45
CA SER A 185 -6.77 4.36 -15.76
C SER A 185 -6.46 3.57 -14.48
N PRO A 186 -6.47 2.23 -14.52
CA PRO A 186 -5.94 1.42 -13.42
C PRO A 186 -4.53 1.88 -13.04
N GLN A 187 -4.21 1.92 -11.75
CA GLN A 187 -2.91 2.36 -11.22
C GLN A 187 -2.55 3.85 -11.40
N GLN A 188 -3.39 4.64 -12.06
CA GLN A 188 -3.21 6.09 -12.10
C GLN A 188 -3.48 6.67 -10.71
N GLU A 189 -2.52 7.45 -10.18
CA GLU A 189 -2.66 8.11 -8.88
C GLU A 189 -3.76 9.18 -8.95
N LEU A 190 -4.76 9.08 -8.07
CA LEU A 190 -5.81 10.10 -7.90
C LEU A 190 -5.40 11.14 -6.88
N CYS A 191 -4.86 10.68 -5.77
CA CYS A 191 -4.37 11.56 -4.71
C CYS A 191 -3.27 10.86 -3.91
N ARG A 192 -2.55 11.65 -3.10
CA ARG A 192 -1.47 11.20 -2.22
C ARG A 192 -1.76 11.69 -0.79
N ILE A 193 -1.54 10.79 0.15
CA ILE A 193 -1.75 11.03 1.58
C ILE A 193 -0.42 10.90 2.30
#